data_6d9a70198cc56853000cda084d82624b
#
_entry.id   6d9a70198cc56853000cda084d82624b
#
_cell.length_a   1.000
_cell.length_b   1.000
_cell.length_c   1.000
_cell.angle_alpha   90.00
_cell.angle_beta   90.00
_cell.angle_gamma   90.00
#
_symmetry.space_group_name_H-M   'P 1'
#
loop_
_entity.id
_entity.type
_entity.pdbx_description
1 polymer ?
#
loop_
_entity_poly.entity_id
_entity_poly.type
_entity_poly.pdbx_seq_one_letter_code
_entity_poly.pdbx_strand_id
1 'polypeptide(L)'
;PDLSTSVFGQKIDMPLFLSPSAMQRLYHHDGDKASARAAEKFGTFYSMSTMATSSIEEIANISGGPKMFQLYIHKDQGLTDNLIDRCKSSGFKAMCLTVDTVVAGNRERDHRWGFTTPPKLTLKSLLSFATHPKWAFNYLTHEKFQLANVSHWTKKGSSIAKGVMAVSYTHLTLPTRAQ
;
A
#
# COMPACT_ATOMS: atom_id res chain seq x y z
N PRO A 1 -23.45 11.40 20.90
CA PRO A 1 -23.03 10.06 21.30
C PRO A 1 -21.52 9.96 21.24
N ASP A 2 -20.92 9.34 22.25
CA ASP A 2 -19.50 9.01 22.27
C ASP A 2 -19.30 7.73 21.42
N LEU A 3 -18.46 7.81 20.37
CA LEU A 3 -18.13 6.71 19.48
C LEU A 3 -16.75 6.12 19.77
N SER A 4 -16.07 6.64 20.82
CA SER A 4 -14.72 6.21 21.14
C SER A 4 -14.68 4.73 21.55
N THR A 5 -13.62 4.05 21.14
CA THR A 5 -13.37 2.65 21.48
C THR A 5 -11.87 2.36 21.55
N SER A 6 -11.51 1.16 21.95
CA SER A 6 -10.11 0.71 21.96
C SER A 6 -9.92 -0.48 21.06
N VAL A 7 -8.93 -0.39 20.15
CA VAL A 7 -8.57 -1.45 19.22
C VAL A 7 -7.06 -1.64 19.24
N PHE A 8 -6.61 -2.88 19.33
CA PHE A 8 -5.17 -3.22 19.46
C PHE A 8 -4.46 -2.43 20.59
N GLY A 9 -5.15 -2.19 21.71
CA GLY A 9 -4.63 -1.41 22.83
C GLY A 9 -4.50 0.10 22.57
N GLN A 10 -5.03 0.60 21.46
CA GLN A 10 -5.03 2.02 21.11
C GLN A 10 -6.44 2.59 21.20
N LYS A 11 -6.60 3.74 21.87
CA LYS A 11 -7.86 4.47 21.88
C LYS A 11 -8.05 5.15 20.53
N ILE A 12 -9.25 5.04 19.96
CA ILE A 12 -9.68 5.72 18.75
C ILE A 12 -11.02 6.42 19.00
N ASP A 13 -11.24 7.55 18.32
CA ASP A 13 -12.41 8.39 18.55
C ASP A 13 -13.68 7.87 17.86
N MET A 14 -13.50 6.99 16.86
CA MET A 14 -14.59 6.33 16.16
C MET A 14 -14.18 4.93 15.69
N PRO A 15 -15.10 3.93 15.66
CA PRO A 15 -14.82 2.56 15.25
C PRO A 15 -14.71 2.42 13.72
N LEU A 16 -13.84 3.21 13.12
CA LEU A 16 -13.60 3.27 11.68
C LEU A 16 -12.10 3.24 11.41
N PHE A 17 -11.68 2.50 10.39
CA PHE A 17 -10.29 2.47 9.91
C PHE A 17 -10.22 2.93 8.47
N LEU A 18 -9.13 3.59 8.10
CA LEU A 18 -8.79 3.73 6.70
C LEU A 18 -8.14 2.44 6.22
N SER A 19 -8.82 1.73 5.31
CA SER A 19 -8.33 0.47 4.73
C SER A 19 -7.00 0.65 4.00
N PRO A 20 -6.13 -0.39 4.00
CA PRO A 20 -4.89 -0.35 3.25
C PRO A 20 -5.17 -0.28 1.75
N SER A 21 -4.80 0.83 1.13
CA SER A 21 -4.96 1.05 -0.30
C SER A 21 -3.60 1.14 -0.97
N ALA A 22 -3.43 0.40 -2.07
CA ALA A 22 -2.21 0.42 -2.84
C ALA A 22 -2.14 1.63 -3.78
N MET A 23 -0.91 2.08 -4.11
CA MET A 23 -0.64 3.00 -5.22
C MET A 23 -1.42 4.33 -5.16
N GLN A 24 -1.66 4.88 -3.98
CA GLN A 24 -2.53 6.05 -3.79
C GLN A 24 -2.07 7.28 -4.59
N ARG A 25 -0.78 7.43 -4.90
CA ARG A 25 -0.26 8.54 -5.72
C ARG A 25 -0.67 8.47 -7.19
N LEU A 26 -1.24 7.35 -7.65
CA LEU A 26 -1.90 7.33 -8.97
C LEU A 26 -3.16 8.20 -9.00
N TYR A 27 -3.77 8.43 -7.85
CA TYR A 27 -5.02 9.20 -7.73
C TYR A 27 -4.76 10.65 -7.33
N HIS A 28 -3.84 10.86 -6.40
CA HIS A 28 -3.51 12.19 -5.88
C HIS A 28 -2.02 12.23 -5.47
N HIS A 29 -1.34 13.33 -5.74
CA HIS A 29 0.10 13.49 -5.49
C HIS A 29 0.49 13.26 -4.02
N ASP A 30 -0.37 13.60 -3.09
CA ASP A 30 -0.13 13.44 -1.65
C ASP A 30 -0.38 12.00 -1.14
N GLY A 31 -1.18 11.21 -1.87
CA GLY A 31 -1.39 9.79 -1.68
C GLY A 31 -1.53 9.36 -0.22
N ASP A 32 -0.68 8.41 0.19
CA ASP A 32 -0.66 7.84 1.55
C ASP A 32 -0.49 8.90 2.65
N LYS A 33 0.26 9.97 2.37
CA LYS A 33 0.51 11.07 3.32
C LYS A 33 -0.78 11.80 3.70
N ALA A 34 -1.64 12.07 2.71
CA ALA A 34 -2.94 12.71 2.96
C ALA A 34 -3.86 11.81 3.78
N SER A 35 -3.89 10.52 3.47
CA SER A 35 -4.69 9.53 4.20
C SER A 35 -4.24 9.40 5.66
N ALA A 36 -2.93 9.35 5.92
CA ALA A 36 -2.39 9.26 7.26
C ALA A 36 -2.71 10.51 8.11
N ARG A 37 -2.55 11.71 7.53
CA ARG A 37 -2.95 12.96 8.21
C ARG A 37 -4.46 13.02 8.49
N ALA A 38 -5.27 12.53 7.57
CA ALA A 38 -6.72 12.48 7.77
C ALA A 38 -7.09 11.52 8.91
N ALA A 39 -6.49 10.33 8.96
CA ALA A 39 -6.72 9.38 10.04
C ALA A 39 -6.35 9.97 11.41
N GLU A 40 -5.20 10.62 11.52
CA GLU A 40 -4.78 11.30 12.74
C GLU A 40 -5.74 12.42 13.15
N LYS A 41 -6.11 13.28 12.19
CA LYS A 41 -7.05 14.40 12.44
C LYS A 41 -8.40 13.93 12.99
N PHE A 42 -8.87 12.77 12.57
CA PHE A 42 -10.15 12.21 12.99
C PHE A 42 -10.01 11.13 14.07
N GLY A 43 -8.83 10.98 14.67
CA GLY A 43 -8.61 10.07 15.78
C GLY A 43 -8.86 8.61 15.45
N THR A 44 -8.52 8.16 14.25
CA THR A 44 -8.73 6.77 13.82
C THR A 44 -7.46 6.10 13.32
N PHE A 45 -7.53 4.77 13.04
CA PHE A 45 -6.41 4.02 12.49
C PHE A 45 -6.15 4.34 11.01
N TYR A 46 -4.90 4.57 10.69
CA TYR A 46 -4.39 4.52 9.33
C TYR A 46 -3.81 3.13 9.04
N SER A 47 -4.29 2.49 7.98
CA SER A 47 -3.75 1.21 7.52
C SER A 47 -2.92 1.43 6.26
N MET A 48 -1.62 1.16 6.37
CA MET A 48 -0.66 1.31 5.28
C MET A 48 -0.53 0.01 4.49
N SER A 49 -0.56 0.08 3.17
CA SER A 49 -0.33 -1.09 2.32
C SER A 49 1.16 -1.38 2.12
N THR A 50 1.53 -2.65 1.95
CA THR A 50 2.87 -3.04 1.44
C THR A 50 3.19 -2.33 0.11
N MET A 51 2.14 -2.10 -0.71
CA MET A 51 2.22 -1.45 -2.02
C MET A 51 1.98 0.06 -1.94
N ALA A 52 2.22 0.66 -0.78
CA ALA A 52 2.12 2.10 -0.59
C ALA A 52 3.18 2.87 -1.40
N THR A 53 2.84 4.10 -1.74
CA THR A 53 3.71 5.01 -2.50
C THR A 53 4.57 5.89 -1.61
N SER A 54 4.33 5.89 -0.30
CA SER A 54 5.19 6.48 0.72
C SER A 54 5.88 5.40 1.54
N SER A 55 7.03 5.70 2.13
CA SER A 55 7.73 4.76 3.00
C SER A 55 7.11 4.68 4.40
N ILE A 56 7.40 3.60 5.10
CA ILE A 56 7.00 3.39 6.50
C ILE A 56 7.45 4.57 7.36
N GLU A 57 8.68 4.99 7.17
CA GLU A 57 9.32 6.09 7.91
C GLU A 57 8.69 7.46 7.59
N GLU A 58 8.39 7.72 6.31
CA GLU A 58 7.70 8.95 5.93
C GLU A 58 6.34 9.07 6.62
N ILE A 59 5.57 7.98 6.65
CA ILE A 59 4.27 7.96 7.31
C ILE A 59 4.40 8.10 8.83
N ALA A 60 5.41 7.47 9.45
CA ALA A 60 5.69 7.61 10.87
C ALA A 60 6.03 9.06 11.26
N ASN A 61 6.79 9.76 10.40
CA ASN A 61 7.20 11.14 10.65
C ASN A 61 6.09 12.17 10.50
N ILE A 62 5.08 11.91 9.68
CA ILE A 62 4.01 12.87 9.39
C ILE A 62 2.73 12.64 10.20
N SER A 63 2.61 11.50 10.88
CA SER A 63 1.42 11.17 11.69
C SER A 63 1.83 10.50 12.98
N GLY A 64 1.40 11.07 14.12
CA GLY A 64 1.52 10.49 15.46
C GLY A 64 0.39 9.52 15.80
N GLY A 65 -0.67 9.48 15.01
CA GLY A 65 -1.84 8.62 15.23
C GLY A 65 -1.54 7.11 15.13
N PRO A 66 -2.47 6.26 15.58
CA PRO A 66 -2.30 4.82 15.54
C PRO A 66 -2.24 4.30 14.10
N LYS A 67 -1.25 3.47 13.81
CA LYS A 67 -0.96 2.95 12.48
C LYS A 67 -0.90 1.42 12.46
N MET A 68 -1.44 0.83 11.40
CA MET A 68 -1.35 -0.59 11.09
C MET A 68 -0.67 -0.76 9.71
N PHE A 69 0.10 -1.80 9.55
CA PHE A 69 0.73 -2.16 8.28
C PHE A 69 0.10 -3.44 7.73
N GLN A 70 -0.37 -3.39 6.47
CA GLN A 70 -0.83 -4.57 5.76
C GLN A 70 0.37 -5.21 5.07
N LEU A 71 0.66 -6.45 5.45
CA LEU A 71 1.80 -7.23 4.99
C LEU A 71 1.38 -8.31 4.01
N TYR A 72 1.99 -8.29 2.83
CA TYR A 72 2.10 -9.49 2.00
C TYR A 72 3.39 -10.22 2.35
N ILE A 73 3.32 -11.54 2.50
CA ILE A 73 4.53 -12.36 2.63
C ILE A 73 5.18 -12.47 1.25
N HIS A 74 6.45 -12.10 1.20
CA HIS A 74 7.25 -12.19 -0.01
C HIS A 74 7.99 -13.52 -0.08
N LYS A 75 8.33 -13.98 -1.29
CA LYS A 75 9.22 -15.14 -1.49
C LYS A 75 10.58 -14.93 -0.84
N ASP A 76 11.07 -13.70 -0.88
CA ASP A 76 12.26 -13.28 -0.16
C ASP A 76 11.88 -12.95 1.29
N GLN A 77 12.21 -13.86 2.20
CA GLN A 77 11.97 -13.66 3.63
C GLN A 77 12.70 -12.45 4.19
N GLY A 78 13.90 -12.16 3.68
CA GLY A 78 14.65 -10.99 4.10
C GLY A 78 13.90 -9.68 3.87
N LEU A 79 13.14 -9.56 2.78
CA LEU A 79 12.27 -8.41 2.57
C LEU A 79 11.12 -8.37 3.58
N THR A 80 10.51 -9.52 3.85
CA THR A 80 9.42 -9.62 4.83
C THR A 80 9.90 -9.21 6.22
N ASP A 81 11.04 -9.72 6.66
CA ASP A 81 11.65 -9.40 7.96
C ASP A 81 12.04 -7.92 8.04
N ASN A 82 12.62 -7.37 6.98
CA ASN A 82 12.94 -5.94 6.89
C ASN A 82 11.70 -5.06 7.06
N LEU A 83 10.58 -5.40 6.39
CA LEU A 83 9.33 -4.65 6.53
C LEU A 83 8.80 -4.71 7.97
N ILE A 84 8.87 -5.88 8.61
CA ILE A 84 8.44 -6.08 10.00
C ILE A 84 9.28 -5.21 10.95
N ASP A 85 10.59 -5.24 10.80
CA ASP A 85 11.51 -4.49 11.67
C ASP A 85 11.36 -2.98 11.50
N ARG A 86 11.19 -2.51 10.26
CA ARG A 86 10.90 -1.09 9.97
C ARG A 86 9.58 -0.65 10.57
N CYS A 87 8.53 -1.48 10.52
CA CYS A 87 7.25 -1.17 11.16
C CYS A 87 7.39 -1.06 12.68
N LYS A 88 8.11 -1.99 13.31
CA LYS A 88 8.37 -1.96 14.77
C LYS A 88 9.14 -0.70 15.17
N SER A 89 10.24 -0.41 14.49
CA SER A 89 11.08 0.77 14.77
C SER A 89 10.35 2.10 14.50
N SER A 90 9.41 2.10 13.56
CA SER A 90 8.58 3.27 13.23
C SER A 90 7.30 3.39 14.05
N GLY A 91 7.12 2.56 15.08
CA GLY A 91 6.03 2.67 16.05
C GLY A 91 4.64 2.27 15.52
N PHE A 92 4.55 1.47 14.46
CA PHE A 92 3.28 0.86 14.04
C PHE A 92 2.73 -0.05 15.14
N LYS A 93 1.43 0.00 15.39
CA LYS A 93 0.79 -0.66 16.54
C LYS A 93 0.20 -2.03 16.20
N ALA A 94 -0.07 -2.28 14.94
CA ALA A 94 -0.64 -3.53 14.48
C ALA A 94 -0.11 -3.91 13.09
N MET A 95 -0.24 -5.19 12.77
CA MET A 95 0.08 -5.73 11.45
C MET A 95 -1.08 -6.59 10.97
N CYS A 96 -1.52 -6.36 9.74
CA CYS A 96 -2.55 -7.14 9.07
C CYS A 96 -1.91 -8.05 8.03
N LEU A 97 -1.90 -9.34 8.28
CA LEU A 97 -1.35 -10.32 7.35
C LEU A 97 -2.39 -10.67 6.29
N THR A 98 -2.04 -10.49 5.02
CA THR A 98 -2.87 -10.90 3.89
C THR A 98 -2.52 -12.33 3.47
N VAL A 99 -3.54 -13.21 3.48
CA VAL A 99 -3.37 -14.67 3.28
C VAL A 99 -4.11 -15.22 2.07
N ASP A 100 -4.81 -14.37 1.31
CA ASP A 100 -5.69 -14.75 0.20
C ASP A 100 -5.06 -14.60 -1.19
N THR A 101 -3.74 -14.40 -1.27
CA THR A 101 -3.03 -14.11 -2.52
C THR A 101 -2.52 -15.35 -3.26
N VAL A 102 -3.07 -16.53 -2.98
CA VAL A 102 -2.66 -17.79 -3.63
C VAL A 102 -2.98 -17.80 -5.13
N VAL A 103 -4.06 -17.13 -5.53
CA VAL A 103 -4.49 -17.01 -6.93
C VAL A 103 -4.74 -15.55 -7.28
N ALA A 104 -4.24 -15.12 -8.44
CA ALA A 104 -4.53 -13.77 -8.93
C ALA A 104 -6.01 -13.61 -9.26
N GLY A 105 -6.62 -12.55 -8.74
CA GLY A 105 -8.01 -12.22 -9.08
C GLY A 105 -8.18 -11.91 -10.56
N ASN A 106 -9.24 -12.44 -11.18
CA ASN A 106 -9.59 -12.11 -12.56
C ASN A 106 -10.27 -10.72 -12.59
N ARG A 107 -9.50 -9.70 -12.92
CA ARG A 107 -9.99 -8.32 -13.02
C ARG A 107 -10.45 -8.03 -14.43
N GLU A 108 -11.65 -8.50 -14.79
CA GLU A 108 -12.22 -8.33 -16.14
C GLU A 108 -12.22 -6.87 -16.62
N ARG A 109 -12.50 -5.93 -15.73
CA ARG A 109 -12.49 -4.50 -16.07
C ARG A 109 -11.12 -4.03 -16.53
N ASP A 110 -10.05 -4.47 -15.87
CA ASP A 110 -8.67 -4.12 -16.23
C ASP A 110 -8.33 -4.69 -17.61
N HIS A 111 -8.74 -5.93 -17.89
CA HIS A 111 -8.59 -6.55 -19.22
C HIS A 111 -9.36 -5.80 -20.30
N ARG A 112 -10.62 -5.43 -20.06
CA ARG A 112 -11.45 -4.69 -21.03
C ARG A 112 -10.90 -3.30 -21.36
N TRP A 113 -10.28 -2.62 -20.39
CA TRP A 113 -9.70 -1.30 -20.57
C TRP A 113 -8.21 -1.34 -20.96
N GLY A 114 -7.63 -2.53 -21.10
CA GLY A 114 -6.22 -2.68 -21.47
C GLY A 114 -5.26 -2.22 -20.38
N PHE A 115 -5.73 -2.18 -19.13
CA PHE A 115 -4.86 -1.92 -17.99
C PHE A 115 -4.03 -3.16 -17.71
N THR A 116 -2.76 -3.10 -18.07
CA THR A 116 -1.80 -4.20 -17.88
C THR A 116 -0.75 -3.82 -16.84
N THR A 117 -0.16 -4.83 -16.21
CA THR A 117 1.00 -4.64 -15.32
C THR A 117 2.23 -5.29 -15.97
N PRO A 118 3.22 -4.53 -16.45
CA PRO A 118 3.33 -3.05 -16.44
C PRO A 118 2.33 -2.35 -17.36
N PRO A 119 1.93 -1.11 -17.05
CA PRO A 119 1.03 -0.33 -17.91
C PRO A 119 1.64 -0.11 -19.30
N LYS A 120 0.90 -0.41 -20.33
CA LYS A 120 1.30 -0.12 -21.71
C LYS A 120 0.69 1.22 -22.14
N LEU A 121 1.55 2.18 -22.48
CA LEU A 121 1.09 3.45 -23.03
C LEU A 121 0.68 3.24 -24.49
N THR A 122 -0.60 3.39 -24.76
CA THR A 122 -1.18 3.37 -26.12
C THR A 122 -1.62 4.79 -26.50
N LEU A 123 -1.82 5.03 -27.79
CA LEU A 123 -2.39 6.32 -28.25
C LEU A 123 -3.72 6.63 -27.58
N LYS A 124 -4.55 5.60 -27.34
CA LYS A 124 -5.82 5.73 -26.62
C LYS A 124 -5.61 6.18 -25.17
N SER A 125 -4.61 5.64 -24.48
CA SER A 125 -4.29 6.06 -23.10
C SER A 125 -3.73 7.49 -23.05
N LEU A 126 -2.92 7.89 -24.02
CA LEU A 126 -2.40 9.26 -24.13
C LEU A 126 -3.53 10.27 -24.37
N LEU A 127 -4.47 9.96 -25.26
CA LEU A 127 -5.67 10.80 -25.47
C LEU A 127 -6.51 10.89 -24.19
N SER A 128 -6.67 9.78 -23.45
CA SER A 128 -7.37 9.80 -22.17
C SER A 128 -6.65 10.69 -21.14
N PHE A 129 -5.33 10.70 -21.09
CA PHE A 129 -4.59 11.61 -20.20
C PHE A 129 -4.78 13.08 -20.60
N ALA A 130 -4.85 13.38 -21.89
CA ALA A 130 -5.10 14.73 -22.38
C ALA A 130 -6.49 15.28 -21.94
N THR A 131 -7.48 14.41 -21.74
CA THR A 131 -8.80 14.82 -21.21
C THR A 131 -8.82 15.08 -19.71
N HIS A 132 -7.73 14.75 -18.99
CA HIS A 132 -7.60 14.95 -17.55
C HIS A 132 -6.38 15.81 -17.17
N PRO A 133 -6.33 17.10 -17.62
CA PRO A 133 -5.13 17.93 -17.51
C PRO A 133 -4.70 18.18 -16.06
N LYS A 134 -5.63 18.31 -15.11
CA LYS A 134 -5.30 18.48 -13.69
C LYS A 134 -4.56 17.26 -13.13
N TRP A 135 -5.01 16.06 -13.47
CA TRP A 135 -4.34 14.83 -13.06
C TRP A 135 -2.96 14.71 -13.71
N ALA A 136 -2.88 14.95 -15.01
CA ALA A 136 -1.61 14.88 -15.75
C ALA A 136 -0.59 15.89 -15.20
N PHE A 137 -1.01 17.12 -14.94
CA PHE A 137 -0.15 18.15 -14.31
C PHE A 137 0.35 17.70 -12.93
N ASN A 138 -0.54 17.24 -12.06
CA ASN A 138 -0.14 16.74 -10.73
C ASN A 138 0.82 15.55 -10.82
N TYR A 139 0.59 14.61 -11.73
CA TYR A 139 1.45 13.45 -11.90
C TYR A 139 2.85 13.81 -12.41
N LEU A 140 2.95 14.80 -13.31
CA LEU A 140 4.21 15.22 -13.94
C LEU A 140 5.03 16.18 -13.07
N THR A 141 4.40 17.00 -12.23
CA THR A 141 5.04 18.05 -11.46
C THR A 141 5.46 17.64 -10.05
N HIS A 142 4.96 16.50 -9.55
CA HIS A 142 5.28 16.00 -8.21
C HIS A 142 6.26 14.81 -8.27
N GLU A 143 6.66 14.32 -7.11
CA GLU A 143 7.60 13.19 -7.01
C GLU A 143 7.14 11.98 -7.83
N LYS A 144 8.10 11.33 -8.47
CA LYS A 144 7.84 10.16 -9.32
C LYS A 144 7.14 9.05 -8.54
N PHE A 145 6.20 8.41 -9.21
CA PHE A 145 5.53 7.23 -8.67
C PHE A 145 6.54 6.10 -8.41
N GLN A 146 6.54 5.59 -7.19
CA GLN A 146 7.32 4.42 -6.80
C GLN A 146 6.62 3.66 -5.68
N LEU A 147 6.91 2.37 -5.56
CA LEU A 147 6.50 1.56 -4.42
C LEU A 147 7.57 1.66 -3.34
N ALA A 148 7.45 2.66 -2.47
CA ALA A 148 8.52 3.11 -1.61
C ALA A 148 9.07 2.03 -0.65
N ASN A 149 8.26 1.05 -0.27
CA ASN A 149 8.67 0.02 0.69
C ASN A 149 9.35 -1.20 0.07
N VAL A 150 9.22 -1.39 -1.24
CA VAL A 150 9.77 -2.56 -1.95
C VAL A 150 10.76 -2.20 -3.05
N SER A 151 10.81 -0.93 -3.45
CA SER A 151 11.62 -0.48 -4.59
C SER A 151 13.13 -0.62 -4.40
N HIS A 152 13.63 -0.51 -3.16
CA HIS A 152 15.08 -0.64 -2.91
C HIS A 152 15.53 -2.09 -2.80
N TRP A 153 14.61 -3.02 -2.62
CA TRP A 153 14.92 -4.46 -2.56
C TRP A 153 15.01 -5.08 -3.94
N THR A 154 14.35 -4.48 -4.92
CA THR A 154 14.46 -4.90 -6.31
C THR A 154 15.74 -4.33 -6.91
N LYS A 155 16.56 -5.18 -7.56
CA LYS A 155 17.80 -4.74 -8.23
C LYS A 155 17.55 -3.51 -9.08
N LYS A 156 18.47 -2.52 -9.01
CA LYS A 156 18.47 -1.31 -9.88
C LYS A 156 18.12 -1.67 -11.32
N GLY A 157 17.01 -1.13 -11.86
CA GLY A 157 16.54 -1.41 -13.22
C GLY A 157 15.38 -2.38 -13.34
N SER A 158 14.89 -2.97 -12.24
CA SER A 158 13.65 -3.73 -12.29
C SER A 158 12.46 -2.78 -12.31
N SER A 159 11.57 -2.97 -13.28
CA SER A 159 10.36 -2.15 -13.39
C SER A 159 9.46 -2.33 -12.16
N ILE A 160 8.61 -1.32 -11.90
CA ILE A 160 7.51 -1.37 -10.89
C ILE A 160 6.74 -2.70 -10.99
N ALA A 161 6.57 -3.24 -12.20
CA ALA A 161 5.97 -4.53 -12.46
C ALA A 161 6.68 -5.70 -11.78
N LYS A 162 8.01 -5.69 -11.73
CA LYS A 162 8.75 -6.75 -11.01
C LYS A 162 8.57 -6.63 -9.50
N GLY A 163 8.46 -5.41 -8.96
CA GLY A 163 8.11 -5.18 -7.56
C GLY A 163 6.71 -5.68 -7.22
N VAL A 164 5.73 -5.43 -8.10
CA VAL A 164 4.35 -5.96 -7.97
C VAL A 164 4.31 -7.47 -8.11
N MET A 165 5.07 -8.05 -9.05
CA MET A 165 5.14 -9.51 -9.25
C MET A 165 6.00 -10.23 -8.20
N ALA A 166 6.89 -9.54 -7.50
CA ALA A 166 7.63 -10.09 -6.37
C ALA A 166 6.75 -10.25 -5.12
N VAL A 167 5.60 -9.58 -5.08
CA VAL A 167 4.49 -9.91 -4.17
C VAL A 167 3.87 -11.21 -4.68
N SER A 168 4.46 -12.31 -4.33
CA SER A 168 4.17 -13.55 -4.98
C SER A 168 3.63 -14.55 -3.98
N TYR A 169 2.45 -15.03 -4.27
CA TYR A 169 1.95 -16.39 -4.05
C TYR A 169 2.82 -17.23 -3.10
N THR A 170 2.80 -16.94 -1.84
CA THR A 170 3.32 -17.85 -0.84
C THR A 170 2.19 -18.77 -0.42
N HIS A 171 2.35 -20.05 -0.71
CA HIS A 171 1.63 -21.09 0.01
C HIS A 171 2.03 -20.95 1.49
N LEU A 172 1.20 -20.30 2.28
CA LEU A 172 1.21 -20.49 3.71
C LEU A 172 0.67 -21.90 3.97
N THR A 173 1.56 -22.89 3.93
CA THR A 173 1.28 -24.14 4.62
C THR A 173 1.33 -23.80 6.11
N LEU A 174 0.20 -23.45 6.68
CA LEU A 174 0.04 -23.54 8.12
C LEU A 174 0.36 -24.98 8.49
N PRO A 175 1.26 -25.23 9.47
CA PRO A 175 1.48 -26.57 9.95
C PRO A 175 0.13 -27.07 10.48
N THR A 176 -0.55 -27.92 9.72
CA THR A 176 -1.63 -28.71 10.23
C THR A 176 -1.03 -29.57 11.32
N ARG A 177 -1.28 -29.20 12.57
CA ARG A 177 -1.07 -30.15 13.66
C ARG A 177 -1.93 -31.37 13.32
N ALA A 178 -1.27 -32.42 12.85
CA ALA A 178 -1.86 -33.74 12.90
C ALA A 178 -2.21 -34.02 14.37
N GLN A 179 -3.47 -34.22 14.63
CA GLN A 179 -3.93 -34.80 15.88
C GLN A 179 -3.48 -36.24 15.96
#